data_174044868c9a91062f86635806d2bb77
#
_entry.id   174044868c9a91062f86635806d2bb77
#
_cell.length_a   1.000
_cell.length_b   1.000
_cell.length_c   1.000
_cell.angle_alpha   90.00
_cell.angle_beta   90.00
_cell.angle_gamma   90.00
#
_symmetry.space_group_name_H-M   'P 1'
#
loop_
_entity.id
_entity.type
_entity.pdbx_description
1 polymer ?
#
loop_
_entity_poly.entity_id
_entity_poly.type
_entity_poly.pdbx_seq_one_letter_code
_entity_poly.pdbx_strand_id
1 'polypeptide(L)'
;NTPPVITCPADITVDFGSSTLPAATGNPTGSDNCGGTPTFGFTDVTVPGPCEEEFTINRTWTATDACGLASTCLQVIFVDGDCIVDLALDKELISPAEVDGGDNVNFDITITNEGEVTIGAVVITDYIPLGFTLNDPDWTPGNQGSTGQSASITLSVANGGLDANGLNPGEFVTVRITLQASIDIAPSCYLNTAEISFIFDLSGNDISDEDIDSDPDVIDTNDPAGEDDINDAVICVQPELVITGDGYVCPGEIVTYCVTNYNPEFEYEWVINNGGTIISTTGECITVEWQEEPGGPFQISVNAIACAGCNTYAYLNVY
;
A
#
# COMPACT_ATOMS: atom_id res chain seq x y z
N ASN A 1 25.11 61.93 15.84
CA ASN A 1 24.05 61.33 15.07
C ASN A 1 24.07 59.81 15.33
N THR A 2 23.02 59.25 15.88
CA THR A 2 22.87 57.83 16.22
C THR A 2 21.74 57.25 15.41
N PRO A 3 21.80 55.96 14.99
CA PRO A 3 20.68 55.31 14.35
C PRO A 3 19.41 55.31 15.25
N PRO A 4 18.21 55.29 14.67
CA PRO A 4 16.97 55.22 15.43
C PRO A 4 16.88 53.91 16.24
N VAL A 5 16.12 53.95 17.33
CA VAL A 5 15.74 52.73 18.06
C VAL A 5 14.48 52.18 17.43
N ILE A 6 14.47 50.87 17.12
CA ILE A 6 13.31 50.15 16.60
C ILE A 6 12.87 49.05 17.58
N THR A 7 11.56 48.89 17.74
CA THR A 7 10.95 47.76 18.44
C THR A 7 10.06 47.02 17.43
N CYS A 8 10.36 45.77 17.17
CA CYS A 8 9.57 44.92 16.27
C CYS A 8 8.21 44.61 16.85
N PRO A 9 7.22 44.35 16.00
CA PRO A 9 6.03 43.61 16.40
C PRO A 9 6.43 42.25 16.96
N ALA A 10 5.57 41.66 17.78
CA ALA A 10 5.75 40.28 18.23
C ALA A 10 5.64 39.31 17.04
N ASP A 11 6.32 38.19 17.18
CA ASP A 11 6.11 37.05 16.27
C ASP A 11 4.65 36.59 16.36
N ILE A 12 4.11 36.09 15.25
CA ILE A 12 2.70 35.74 15.14
C ILE A 12 2.52 34.50 14.23
N THR A 13 1.52 33.67 14.56
CA THR A 13 0.98 32.63 13.68
C THR A 13 -0.30 33.15 13.04
N VAL A 14 -0.48 32.88 11.75
CA VAL A 14 -1.69 33.19 10.98
C VAL A 14 -2.08 31.98 10.17
N ASP A 15 -3.37 31.73 10.01
CA ASP A 15 -3.88 30.64 9.19
C ASP A 15 -3.55 30.87 7.70
N PHE A 16 -3.32 29.83 6.94
CA PHE A 16 -3.11 29.90 5.49
C PHE A 16 -4.25 30.65 4.79
N GLY A 17 -3.93 31.46 3.80
CA GLY A 17 -4.89 32.34 3.13
C GLY A 17 -5.22 33.64 3.88
N SER A 18 -4.78 33.79 5.15
CA SER A 18 -4.90 35.04 5.90
C SER A 18 -3.89 36.09 5.43
N SER A 19 -4.18 37.36 5.73
CA SER A 19 -3.29 38.47 5.34
C SER A 19 -2.02 38.49 6.18
N THR A 20 -0.88 38.44 5.53
CA THR A 20 0.45 38.60 6.14
C THR A 20 0.94 40.05 6.11
N LEU A 21 0.13 41.01 5.63
CA LEU A 21 0.50 42.43 5.59
C LEU A 21 0.60 43.02 6.98
N PRO A 22 1.39 44.11 7.17
CA PRO A 22 1.58 44.79 8.46
C PRO A 22 0.29 45.18 9.21
N ALA A 23 -0.78 45.45 8.48
CA ALA A 23 -2.08 45.78 9.10
C ALA A 23 -2.67 44.61 9.90
N ALA A 24 -2.34 43.35 9.52
CA ALA A 24 -2.79 42.13 10.20
C ALA A 24 -1.72 41.60 11.19
N THR A 25 -0.44 41.72 10.87
CA THR A 25 0.67 41.10 11.61
C THR A 25 1.38 42.05 12.57
N GLY A 26 0.99 43.34 12.60
CA GLY A 26 1.56 44.35 13.45
C GLY A 26 2.54 45.28 12.73
N ASN A 27 2.72 46.46 13.31
CA ASN A 27 3.67 47.48 12.84
C ASN A 27 4.75 47.72 13.88
N PRO A 28 5.99 48.01 13.48
CA PRO A 28 7.06 48.36 14.41
C PRO A 28 6.82 49.71 15.03
N THR A 29 7.43 49.93 16.17
CA THR A 29 7.52 51.25 16.81
C THR A 29 8.98 51.68 16.92
N GLY A 30 9.24 52.97 17.01
CA GLY A 30 10.60 53.44 17.16
C GLY A 30 10.67 54.92 17.47
N SER A 31 11.87 55.34 17.90
CA SER A 31 12.16 56.74 18.23
C SER A 31 13.61 57.06 17.83
N ASP A 32 13.84 58.37 17.59
CA ASP A 32 15.17 58.92 17.37
C ASP A 32 15.47 60.07 18.30
N ASN A 33 16.71 60.20 18.70
CA ASN A 33 17.18 61.28 19.61
C ASN A 33 17.35 62.62 18.93
N CYS A 34 17.38 62.69 17.59
CA CYS A 34 17.55 63.91 16.81
C CYS A 34 16.24 64.60 16.45
N GLY A 35 15.11 64.11 16.99
CA GLY A 35 13.76 64.63 16.73
C GLY A 35 13.17 64.18 15.42
N GLY A 36 11.91 63.75 15.49
CA GLY A 36 11.17 63.20 14.36
C GLY A 36 10.85 61.70 14.53
N THR A 37 9.82 61.27 13.85
CA THR A 37 9.45 59.84 13.82
C THR A 37 10.24 59.14 12.68
N PRO A 38 10.96 58.05 12.96
CA PRO A 38 11.61 57.29 11.88
C PRO A 38 10.60 56.80 10.84
N THR A 39 11.03 56.65 9.61
CA THR A 39 10.26 55.98 8.57
C THR A 39 10.52 54.47 8.64
N PHE A 40 9.46 53.69 8.45
CA PHE A 40 9.58 52.23 8.51
C PHE A 40 9.37 51.60 7.13
N GLY A 41 10.21 50.61 6.81
CA GLY A 41 10.06 49.75 5.65
C GLY A 41 10.31 48.29 6.09
N PHE A 42 10.00 47.30 5.23
CA PHE A 42 10.30 45.90 5.50
C PHE A 42 10.69 45.15 4.24
N THR A 43 11.35 44.01 4.43
CA THR A 43 11.62 43.00 3.41
C THR A 43 11.30 41.64 4.01
N ASP A 44 10.69 40.76 3.19
CA ASP A 44 10.29 39.42 3.58
C ASP A 44 11.19 38.37 2.89
N VAL A 45 11.53 37.33 3.64
CA VAL A 45 12.14 36.12 3.14
C VAL A 45 11.29 34.95 3.57
N THR A 46 10.73 34.21 2.61
CA THR A 46 9.93 33.02 2.89
C THR A 46 10.84 31.80 3.03
N VAL A 47 10.60 31.02 4.07
CA VAL A 47 11.21 29.72 4.31
C VAL A 47 10.08 28.68 4.15
N PRO A 48 10.17 27.77 3.18
CA PRO A 48 9.17 26.73 2.97
C PRO A 48 8.99 25.85 4.21
N GLY A 49 7.78 25.38 4.46
CA GLY A 49 7.40 24.36 5.40
C GLY A 49 7.32 22.97 4.75
N PRO A 50 6.61 22.03 5.39
CA PRO A 50 6.45 20.66 4.89
C PRO A 50 5.60 20.57 3.63
N CYS A 51 4.64 21.51 3.44
CA CYS A 51 3.80 21.62 2.26
C CYS A 51 3.71 23.08 1.76
N GLU A 52 3.00 23.30 0.64
CA GLU A 52 2.85 24.62 0.04
C GLU A 52 2.03 25.58 0.92
N GLU A 53 1.15 25.06 1.75
CA GLU A 53 0.26 25.82 2.62
C GLU A 53 0.90 26.26 3.93
N GLU A 54 1.98 25.61 4.38
CA GLU A 54 2.71 25.92 5.60
C GLU A 54 4.10 26.51 5.29
N PHE A 55 4.38 27.69 5.81
CA PHE A 55 5.68 28.34 5.62
C PHE A 55 5.94 29.43 6.66
N THR A 56 7.19 29.84 6.80
CA THR A 56 7.59 30.92 7.68
C THR A 56 8.04 32.14 6.88
N ILE A 57 7.55 33.31 7.22
CA ILE A 57 8.02 34.61 6.71
C ILE A 57 8.94 35.27 7.73
N ASN A 58 10.22 35.39 7.38
CA ASN A 58 11.18 36.20 8.14
C ASN A 58 11.13 37.64 7.64
N ARG A 59 10.40 38.50 8.36
CA ARG A 59 10.24 39.92 8.02
C ARG A 59 11.29 40.74 8.71
N THR A 60 12.20 41.35 7.95
CA THR A 60 13.17 42.31 8.45
C THR A 60 12.61 43.73 8.35
N TRP A 61 12.29 44.31 9.48
CA TRP A 61 11.88 45.71 9.60
C TRP A 61 13.11 46.63 9.61
N THR A 62 13.01 47.77 8.96
CA THR A 62 14.02 48.81 8.92
C THR A 62 13.42 50.15 9.35
N ALA A 63 13.96 50.77 10.38
CA ALA A 63 13.68 52.14 10.76
C ALA A 63 14.79 53.06 10.22
N THR A 64 14.44 54.14 9.54
CA THR A 64 15.39 55.11 8.98
C THR A 64 15.08 56.49 9.49
N ASP A 65 16.11 57.21 10.01
CA ASP A 65 16.01 58.59 10.45
C ASP A 65 16.08 59.59 9.28
N ALA A 66 15.85 60.88 9.58
CA ALA A 66 15.91 61.95 8.59
C ALA A 66 17.32 62.18 7.99
N CYS A 67 18.35 61.63 8.60
CA CYS A 67 19.74 61.70 8.15
C CYS A 67 20.18 60.46 7.35
N GLY A 68 19.32 59.46 7.22
CA GLY A 68 19.59 58.22 6.45
C GLY A 68 20.28 57.14 7.28
N LEU A 69 20.40 57.26 8.61
CA LEU A 69 20.89 56.18 9.45
C LEU A 69 19.73 55.20 9.73
N ALA A 70 20.06 53.92 9.75
CA ALA A 70 19.06 52.87 9.87
C ALA A 70 19.38 51.86 10.98
N SER A 71 18.32 51.30 11.56
CA SER A 71 18.34 50.13 12.45
C SER A 71 17.33 49.11 11.98
N THR A 72 17.58 47.83 12.24
CA THR A 72 16.72 46.73 11.82
C THR A 72 16.32 45.87 12.99
N CYS A 73 15.19 45.16 12.85
CA CYS A 73 14.78 44.10 13.74
C CYS A 73 14.02 43.03 12.94
N LEU A 74 13.93 41.81 13.48
CA LEU A 74 13.29 40.65 12.84
C LEU A 74 11.94 40.38 13.52
N GLN A 75 10.93 40.13 12.71
CA GLN A 75 9.66 39.53 13.08
C GLN A 75 9.51 38.21 12.34
N VAL A 76 9.11 37.15 13.04
CA VAL A 76 8.78 35.85 12.46
C VAL A 76 7.26 35.75 12.35
N ILE A 77 6.77 35.45 11.14
CA ILE A 77 5.36 35.22 10.87
C ILE A 77 5.26 33.77 10.38
N PHE A 78 4.67 32.91 11.20
CA PHE A 78 4.38 31.53 10.81
C PHE A 78 3.01 31.49 10.14
N VAL A 79 2.96 30.94 8.92
CA VAL A 79 1.71 30.67 8.21
C VAL A 79 1.42 29.20 8.41
N ASP A 80 0.31 28.92 9.10
CA ASP A 80 -0.13 27.60 9.52
C ASP A 80 -1.15 27.10 8.50
N GLY A 81 -0.84 25.99 7.84
CA GLY A 81 -1.67 25.31 6.85
C GLY A 81 -1.95 23.88 7.27
N ASP A 82 -3.04 23.32 6.79
CA ASP A 82 -3.41 21.92 7.01
C ASP A 82 -2.74 21.04 5.95
N CYS A 83 -1.47 20.66 6.18
CA CYS A 83 -0.74 19.77 5.29
C CYS A 83 -1.29 18.36 5.37
N ILE A 84 -1.71 17.82 4.23
CA ILE A 84 -2.23 16.45 4.13
C ILE A 84 -1.06 15.47 3.97
N VAL A 85 -0.95 14.51 4.87
CA VAL A 85 -0.17 13.28 4.72
C VAL A 85 -1.14 12.22 4.23
N ASP A 86 -0.79 11.48 3.18
CA ASP A 86 -1.64 10.51 2.54
C ASP A 86 -0.79 9.62 1.63
N LEU A 87 -0.63 8.35 1.99
CA LEU A 87 0.10 7.35 1.22
C LEU A 87 -0.81 6.17 0.91
N ALA A 88 -0.90 5.78 -0.34
CA ALA A 88 -1.60 4.60 -0.79
C ALA A 88 -0.64 3.44 -1.09
N LEU A 89 -1.02 2.21 -0.72
CA LEU A 89 -0.30 0.98 -1.00
C LEU A 89 -1.07 0.08 -1.95
N ASP A 90 -0.47 -0.31 -3.07
CA ASP A 90 -0.98 -1.33 -3.99
C ASP A 90 -0.04 -2.52 -4.06
N LYS A 91 -0.59 -3.74 -3.93
CA LYS A 91 0.16 -4.99 -3.94
C LYS A 91 -0.29 -5.92 -5.03
N GLU A 92 0.60 -6.23 -5.96
CA GLU A 92 0.32 -7.07 -7.11
C GLU A 92 1.14 -8.37 -7.09
N LEU A 93 0.49 -9.51 -7.34
CA LEU A 93 1.15 -10.79 -7.58
C LEU A 93 1.74 -10.82 -9.00
N ILE A 94 3.08 -10.90 -9.09
CA ILE A 94 3.83 -10.93 -10.37
C ILE A 94 4.14 -12.34 -10.82
N SER A 95 4.12 -13.31 -9.92
CA SER A 95 4.37 -14.72 -10.25
C SER A 95 3.24 -15.32 -11.09
N PRO A 96 3.49 -16.46 -11.81
CA PRO A 96 2.43 -17.16 -12.51
C PRO A 96 1.28 -17.50 -11.55
N ALA A 97 0.08 -17.58 -12.11
CA ALA A 97 -1.14 -17.84 -11.35
C ALA A 97 -1.14 -19.19 -10.59
N GLU A 98 -0.26 -20.10 -10.97
CA GLU A 98 -0.11 -21.43 -10.38
C GLU A 98 1.22 -21.50 -9.63
N VAL A 99 1.18 -21.90 -8.36
CA VAL A 99 2.34 -22.04 -7.48
C VAL A 99 2.44 -23.46 -6.98
N ASP A 100 3.60 -24.06 -7.16
CA ASP A 100 3.95 -25.39 -6.66
C ASP A 100 4.84 -25.29 -5.41
N GLY A 101 4.94 -26.42 -4.68
CA GLY A 101 5.83 -26.52 -3.52
C GLY A 101 7.30 -26.27 -3.89
N GLY A 102 7.94 -25.33 -3.21
CA GLY A 102 9.31 -24.90 -3.44
C GLY A 102 9.47 -23.72 -4.40
N ASP A 103 8.40 -23.28 -5.06
CA ASP A 103 8.44 -22.13 -5.98
C ASP A 103 8.66 -20.81 -5.25
N ASN A 104 9.28 -19.88 -5.97
CA ASN A 104 9.35 -18.49 -5.56
C ASN A 104 8.13 -17.73 -6.06
N VAL A 105 7.53 -16.97 -5.15
CA VAL A 105 6.39 -16.10 -5.39
C VAL A 105 6.82 -14.66 -5.22
N ASN A 106 6.60 -13.84 -6.24
CA ASN A 106 7.03 -12.44 -6.25
C ASN A 106 5.82 -11.51 -6.24
N PHE A 107 5.92 -10.48 -5.40
CA PHE A 107 4.95 -9.39 -5.36
C PHE A 107 5.67 -8.07 -5.61
N ASP A 108 5.05 -7.20 -6.38
CA ASP A 108 5.41 -5.80 -6.43
C ASP A 108 4.46 -5.03 -5.49
N ILE A 109 5.05 -4.20 -4.64
CA ILE A 109 4.34 -3.32 -3.70
C ILE A 109 4.67 -1.90 -4.15
N THR A 110 3.65 -1.15 -4.52
CA THR A 110 3.76 0.23 -4.99
C THR A 110 3.18 1.16 -3.94
N ILE A 111 3.98 2.11 -3.49
CA ILE A 111 3.58 3.19 -2.58
C ILE A 111 3.44 4.45 -3.40
N THR A 112 2.28 5.10 -3.33
CA THR A 112 1.98 6.38 -3.99
C THR A 112 1.78 7.45 -2.94
N ASN A 113 2.40 8.61 -3.10
CA ASN A 113 2.12 9.78 -2.26
C ASN A 113 0.93 10.54 -2.85
N GLU A 114 -0.24 10.40 -2.26
CA GLU A 114 -1.47 11.08 -2.64
C GLU A 114 -1.68 12.39 -1.87
N GLY A 115 -0.87 12.60 -0.81
CA GLY A 115 -0.87 13.78 0.03
C GLY A 115 -0.14 14.99 -0.54
N GLU A 116 0.15 15.94 0.34
CA GLU A 116 0.81 17.23 0.02
C GLU A 116 2.21 17.34 0.61
N VAL A 117 2.56 16.44 1.54
CA VAL A 117 3.85 16.41 2.24
C VAL A 117 4.84 15.52 1.51
N THR A 118 6.07 16.00 1.33
CA THR A 118 7.15 15.18 0.80
C THR A 118 7.64 14.17 1.85
N ILE A 119 7.61 12.89 1.53
CA ILE A 119 7.98 11.81 2.43
C ILE A 119 9.48 11.52 2.35
N GLY A 120 10.14 11.51 3.50
CA GLY A 120 11.57 11.26 3.63
C GLY A 120 11.92 9.78 3.81
N ALA A 121 11.02 9.01 4.44
CA ALA A 121 11.12 7.57 4.55
C ALA A 121 9.76 6.92 4.79
N VAL A 122 9.60 5.67 4.35
CA VAL A 122 8.45 4.83 4.61
C VAL A 122 8.90 3.44 5.05
N VAL A 123 8.23 2.85 6.03
CA VAL A 123 8.43 1.47 6.46
C VAL A 123 7.23 0.64 6.02
N ILE A 124 7.48 -0.40 5.26
CA ILE A 124 6.47 -1.34 4.78
C ILE A 124 6.63 -2.64 5.56
N THR A 125 5.54 -3.19 6.06
CA THR A 125 5.48 -4.51 6.69
C THR A 125 4.65 -5.45 5.83
N ASP A 126 5.21 -6.63 5.52
CA ASP A 126 4.55 -7.71 4.80
C ASP A 126 4.22 -8.87 5.76
N TYR A 127 2.99 -9.35 5.74
CA TYR A 127 2.49 -10.45 6.58
C TYR A 127 2.44 -11.75 5.78
N ILE A 128 3.52 -12.51 5.88
CA ILE A 128 3.75 -13.73 5.11
C ILE A 128 2.81 -14.85 5.59
N PRO A 129 1.93 -15.41 4.74
CA PRO A 129 1.01 -16.46 5.12
C PRO A 129 1.70 -17.77 5.50
N LEU A 130 1.03 -18.57 6.32
CA LEU A 130 1.51 -19.92 6.67
C LEU A 130 1.72 -20.76 5.40
N GLY A 131 2.84 -21.47 5.35
CA GLY A 131 3.23 -22.25 4.17
C GLY A 131 4.22 -21.54 3.25
N PHE A 132 4.51 -20.26 3.51
CA PHE A 132 5.53 -19.48 2.83
C PHE A 132 6.62 -19.00 3.78
N THR A 133 7.79 -18.70 3.23
CA THR A 133 8.92 -18.13 3.97
C THR A 133 9.53 -16.98 3.15
N LEU A 134 10.09 -15.99 3.85
CA LEU A 134 10.84 -14.91 3.20
C LEU A 134 12.06 -15.48 2.46
N ASN A 135 12.18 -15.15 1.19
CA ASN A 135 13.32 -15.50 0.34
C ASN A 135 13.88 -14.25 -0.38
N ASP A 136 13.97 -13.17 0.34
CA ASP A 136 14.42 -11.88 -0.17
C ASP A 136 15.43 -11.26 0.81
N PRO A 137 16.69 -10.99 0.39
CA PRO A 137 17.73 -10.47 1.26
C PRO A 137 17.57 -8.99 1.60
N ASP A 138 16.77 -8.24 0.85
CA ASP A 138 16.56 -6.80 1.04
C ASP A 138 15.54 -6.53 2.15
N TRP A 139 14.73 -7.55 2.48
CA TRP A 139 13.73 -7.48 3.54
C TRP A 139 14.26 -8.04 4.87
N THR A 140 13.92 -7.36 5.95
CA THR A 140 14.29 -7.79 7.31
C THR A 140 13.19 -8.67 7.89
N PRO A 141 13.47 -9.95 8.25
CA PRO A 141 12.47 -10.81 8.86
C PRO A 141 12.08 -10.29 10.25
N GLY A 142 10.76 -10.17 10.47
CA GLY A 142 10.17 -9.82 11.75
C GLY A 142 9.97 -11.04 12.65
N ASN A 143 9.23 -10.86 13.75
CA ASN A 143 8.93 -11.91 14.70
C ASN A 143 8.03 -12.98 14.07
N GLN A 144 8.42 -14.24 14.25
CA GLN A 144 7.59 -15.38 13.89
C GLN A 144 6.51 -15.58 14.95
N GLY A 145 5.29 -15.14 14.66
CA GLY A 145 4.11 -15.43 15.47
C GLY A 145 3.50 -16.80 15.15
N SER A 146 2.48 -17.21 15.90
CA SER A 146 1.70 -18.44 15.64
C SER A 146 0.82 -18.37 14.38
N THR A 147 0.67 -17.21 13.79
CA THR A 147 -0.21 -16.91 12.64
C THR A 147 0.53 -16.64 11.33
N GLY A 148 1.85 -16.63 11.34
CA GLY A 148 2.69 -16.35 10.16
C GLY A 148 3.99 -15.66 10.54
N GLN A 149 4.76 -15.30 9.54
CA GLN A 149 5.97 -14.48 9.64
C GLN A 149 5.62 -13.07 9.16
N SER A 150 6.33 -12.06 9.64
CA SER A 150 6.35 -10.76 8.99
C SER A 150 7.73 -10.47 8.43
N ALA A 151 7.80 -9.58 7.47
CA ALA A 151 9.03 -9.00 6.97
C ALA A 151 8.84 -7.50 6.80
N SER A 152 9.88 -6.70 6.99
CA SER A 152 9.80 -5.27 6.79
C SER A 152 10.94 -4.74 5.94
N ILE A 153 10.67 -3.67 5.21
CA ILE A 153 11.67 -2.89 4.48
C ILE A 153 11.48 -1.41 4.80
N THR A 154 12.58 -0.68 4.87
CA THR A 154 12.55 0.78 4.95
C THR A 154 13.04 1.34 3.62
N LEU A 155 12.22 2.13 2.96
CA LEU A 155 12.60 2.95 1.81
C LEU A 155 12.86 4.36 2.31
N SER A 156 14.05 4.90 2.04
CA SER A 156 14.41 6.24 2.51
C SER A 156 15.40 6.91 1.58
N VAL A 157 15.47 8.23 1.66
CA VAL A 157 16.54 9.02 1.00
C VAL A 157 17.92 8.55 1.47
N ALA A 158 18.08 8.22 2.76
CA ALA A 158 19.36 7.86 3.34
C ALA A 158 19.94 6.53 2.85
N ASN A 159 19.07 5.54 2.53
CA ASN A 159 19.51 4.23 2.01
C ASN A 159 19.39 4.10 0.48
N GLY A 160 18.90 5.15 -0.20
CA GLY A 160 18.72 5.17 -1.66
C GLY A 160 17.47 4.42 -2.13
N GLY A 161 16.55 4.05 -1.23
CA GLY A 161 15.25 3.48 -1.56
C GLY A 161 14.26 4.53 -2.06
N LEU A 162 14.47 5.81 -1.71
CA LEU A 162 13.80 6.96 -2.28
C LEU A 162 14.82 7.87 -2.98
N ASP A 163 14.32 8.72 -3.89
CA ASP A 163 15.13 9.74 -4.56
C ASP A 163 15.71 10.75 -3.57
N ALA A 164 16.76 11.51 -3.99
CA ALA A 164 17.44 12.47 -3.13
C ALA A 164 16.54 13.57 -2.55
N ASN A 165 15.37 13.79 -3.13
CA ASN A 165 14.37 14.76 -2.70
C ASN A 165 13.21 14.12 -1.91
N GLY A 166 13.26 12.82 -1.64
CA GLY A 166 12.15 12.08 -1.04
C GLY A 166 11.11 11.64 -2.06
N LEU A 167 9.96 11.17 -1.58
CA LEU A 167 8.77 10.83 -2.39
C LEU A 167 7.84 12.05 -2.38
N ASN A 168 7.84 12.81 -3.47
CA ASN A 168 7.06 14.03 -3.58
C ASN A 168 5.57 13.73 -3.85
N PRO A 169 4.65 14.69 -3.58
CA PRO A 169 3.25 14.60 -3.96
C PRO A 169 3.04 14.12 -5.41
N GLY A 170 2.21 13.08 -5.58
CA GLY A 170 1.89 12.47 -6.86
C GLY A 170 2.98 11.52 -7.42
N GLU A 171 4.09 11.32 -6.72
CA GLU A 171 5.11 10.34 -7.09
C GLU A 171 4.82 8.97 -6.47
N PHE A 172 5.40 7.92 -7.04
CA PHE A 172 5.32 6.56 -6.51
C PHE A 172 6.68 5.87 -6.52
N VAL A 173 6.81 4.86 -5.66
CA VAL A 173 7.96 3.94 -5.61
C VAL A 173 7.45 2.51 -5.57
N THR A 174 8.11 1.59 -6.29
CA THR A 174 7.77 0.16 -6.26
C THR A 174 8.93 -0.63 -5.69
N VAL A 175 8.62 -1.52 -4.73
CA VAL A 175 9.56 -2.48 -4.15
C VAL A 175 9.04 -3.89 -4.37
N ARG A 176 9.97 -4.83 -4.57
CA ARG A 176 9.62 -6.26 -4.70
C ARG A 176 9.85 -6.99 -3.41
N ILE A 177 8.99 -7.97 -3.12
CA ILE A 177 9.23 -9.01 -2.12
C ILE A 177 9.14 -10.39 -2.78
N THR A 178 10.05 -11.28 -2.39
CA THR A 178 10.08 -12.67 -2.85
C THR A 178 9.83 -13.60 -1.67
N LEU A 179 8.80 -14.42 -1.78
CA LEU A 179 8.49 -15.49 -0.84
C LEU A 179 8.80 -16.84 -1.48
N GLN A 180 9.04 -17.87 -0.67
CA GLN A 180 9.18 -19.24 -1.14
C GLN A 180 8.10 -20.12 -0.53
N ALA A 181 7.36 -20.84 -1.37
CA ALA A 181 6.39 -21.84 -0.95
C ALA A 181 7.09 -23.05 -0.30
N SER A 182 6.53 -23.55 0.79
CA SER A 182 6.99 -24.80 1.41
C SER A 182 6.82 -25.97 0.44
N ILE A 183 7.72 -26.94 0.48
CA ILE A 183 7.68 -28.11 -0.44
C ILE A 183 6.39 -28.94 -0.32
N ASP A 184 5.80 -28.96 0.87
CA ASP A 184 4.57 -29.68 1.19
C ASP A 184 3.37 -28.73 1.39
N ILE A 185 3.38 -27.58 0.68
CA ILE A 185 2.28 -26.61 0.80
C ILE A 185 0.96 -27.22 0.36
N ALA A 186 -0.07 -27.05 1.17
CA ALA A 186 -1.39 -27.60 0.85
C ALA A 186 -2.05 -26.77 -0.26
N PRO A 187 -2.80 -27.41 -1.19
CA PRO A 187 -3.64 -26.66 -2.13
C PRO A 187 -4.68 -25.80 -1.40
N SER A 188 -4.63 -24.51 -1.65
CA SER A 188 -5.54 -23.52 -1.06
C SER A 188 -5.31 -22.15 -1.69
N CYS A 189 -6.13 -21.17 -1.30
CA CYS A 189 -5.85 -19.75 -1.52
C CYS A 189 -5.18 -19.18 -0.27
N TYR A 190 -4.08 -18.51 -0.47
CA TYR A 190 -3.32 -17.85 0.58
C TYR A 190 -3.34 -16.35 0.34
N LEU A 191 -3.67 -15.59 1.36
CA LEU A 191 -3.67 -14.14 1.33
C LEU A 191 -2.33 -13.64 1.87
N ASN A 192 -1.65 -12.81 1.09
CA ASN A 192 -0.44 -12.13 1.51
C ASN A 192 -0.71 -10.63 1.56
N THR A 193 -0.69 -10.08 2.77
CA THR A 193 -1.02 -8.69 3.08
C THR A 193 0.24 -7.87 3.26
N ALA A 194 0.24 -6.62 2.84
CA ALA A 194 1.26 -5.64 3.18
C ALA A 194 0.60 -4.35 3.67
N GLU A 195 1.29 -3.64 4.56
CA GLU A 195 0.85 -2.35 5.10
C GLU A 195 1.99 -1.34 5.17
N ILE A 196 1.65 -0.06 5.17
CA ILE A 196 2.54 1.04 5.54
C ILE A 196 2.53 1.14 7.06
N SER A 197 3.67 0.83 7.69
CA SER A 197 3.75 0.77 9.16
C SER A 197 4.27 2.06 9.78
N PHE A 198 5.09 2.84 9.07
CA PHE A 198 5.62 4.12 9.52
C PHE A 198 5.93 5.04 8.35
N ILE A 199 5.67 6.34 8.56
CA ILE A 199 5.94 7.42 7.62
C ILE A 199 6.81 8.47 8.31
N PHE A 200 7.84 8.96 7.61
CA PHE A 200 8.75 9.97 8.15
C PHE A 200 8.92 11.13 7.17
N ASP A 201 8.95 12.34 7.69
CA ASP A 201 9.29 13.54 6.92
C ASP A 201 10.77 13.57 6.50
N LEU A 202 11.18 14.57 5.71
CA LEU A 202 12.57 14.76 5.28
C LEU A 202 13.53 15.05 6.46
N SER A 203 13.03 15.46 7.61
CA SER A 203 13.81 15.72 8.83
C SER A 203 13.96 14.48 9.69
N GLY A 204 13.23 13.40 9.37
CA GLY A 204 13.18 12.14 10.09
C GLY A 204 12.24 12.14 11.29
N ASN A 205 11.26 13.07 11.32
CA ASN A 205 10.18 13.01 12.29
C ASN A 205 9.16 11.97 11.82
N ASP A 206 8.62 11.22 12.77
CA ASP A 206 7.50 10.29 12.54
C ASP A 206 6.21 11.10 12.39
N ILE A 207 5.55 10.95 11.26
CA ILE A 207 4.30 11.61 10.86
C ILE A 207 3.21 10.60 10.50
N SER A 208 3.34 9.34 10.93
CA SER A 208 2.39 8.27 10.63
C SER A 208 0.99 8.57 11.16
N ASP A 209 0.89 9.20 12.33
CA ASP A 209 -0.39 9.62 12.94
C ASP A 209 -1.10 10.78 12.19
N GLU A 210 -0.42 11.40 11.21
CA GLU A 210 -0.93 12.50 10.39
C GLU A 210 -1.53 12.02 9.06
N ASP A 211 -1.36 10.76 8.73
CA ASP A 211 -1.98 10.13 7.56
C ASP A 211 -3.51 10.08 7.76
N ILE A 212 -4.25 10.55 6.74
CA ILE A 212 -5.68 10.91 6.93
C ILE A 212 -6.60 9.71 7.04
N ASP A 213 -6.19 8.54 6.56
CA ASP A 213 -6.97 7.31 6.57
C ASP A 213 -6.17 6.07 7.03
N SER A 214 -4.96 6.28 7.58
CA SER A 214 -4.14 5.23 8.18
C SER A 214 -4.51 4.96 9.64
N ASP A 215 -4.77 3.68 9.96
CA ASP A 215 -4.71 3.16 11.33
C ASP A 215 -3.67 2.02 11.40
N PRO A 216 -2.40 2.33 11.63
CA PRO A 216 -1.30 1.36 11.58
C PRO A 216 -1.41 0.24 12.63
N ASP A 217 -2.35 0.32 13.56
CA ASP A 217 -2.60 -0.68 14.60
C ASP A 217 -3.75 -1.66 14.26
N VAL A 218 -4.50 -1.40 13.18
CA VAL A 218 -5.69 -2.17 12.81
C VAL A 218 -5.54 -2.80 11.43
N ILE A 219 -5.20 -4.09 11.39
CA ILE A 219 -5.32 -4.89 10.15
C ILE A 219 -6.82 -5.13 9.91
N ASP A 220 -7.52 -4.18 9.33
CA ASP A 220 -8.92 -4.31 8.95
C ASP A 220 -9.11 -4.27 7.43
N THR A 221 -9.03 -5.44 6.80
CA THR A 221 -9.32 -5.65 5.37
C THR A 221 -10.78 -5.38 4.98
N ASN A 222 -11.63 -4.89 5.90
CA ASN A 222 -13.04 -4.61 5.69
C ASN A 222 -13.44 -3.17 6.02
N ASP A 223 -12.48 -2.25 6.13
CA ASP A 223 -12.83 -0.86 6.38
C ASP A 223 -13.52 -0.22 5.16
N PRO A 224 -14.81 0.17 5.30
CA PRO A 224 -15.52 0.88 4.24
C PRO A 224 -15.15 2.36 4.14
N ALA A 225 -14.22 2.86 4.96
CA ALA A 225 -13.85 4.27 5.02
C ALA A 225 -12.76 4.65 4.01
N GLY A 226 -12.10 3.67 3.38
CA GLY A 226 -11.15 3.92 2.31
C GLY A 226 -9.69 3.80 2.72
N GLU A 227 -9.39 2.96 3.74
CA GLU A 227 -8.01 2.61 4.09
C GLU A 227 -7.27 2.06 2.87
N ASP A 228 -6.32 2.79 2.33
CA ASP A 228 -5.50 2.37 1.18
C ASP A 228 -4.02 2.13 1.52
N ASP A 229 -3.66 2.21 2.80
CA ASP A 229 -2.35 1.86 3.35
C ASP A 229 -2.11 0.35 3.48
N ILE A 230 -3.14 -0.46 3.33
CA ILE A 230 -3.08 -1.92 3.41
C ILE A 230 -3.67 -2.55 2.16
N ASN A 231 -2.95 -3.50 1.57
CA ASN A 231 -3.42 -4.21 0.40
C ASN A 231 -3.01 -5.68 0.40
N ASP A 232 -3.84 -6.51 -0.25
CA ASP A 232 -3.73 -7.95 -0.28
C ASP A 232 -3.50 -8.48 -1.69
N ALA A 233 -2.70 -9.53 -1.80
CA ALA A 233 -2.60 -10.32 -3.02
C ALA A 233 -2.85 -11.81 -2.74
N VAL A 234 -3.67 -12.44 -3.58
CA VAL A 234 -4.04 -13.85 -3.44
C VAL A 234 -3.03 -14.73 -4.18
N ILE A 235 -2.47 -15.71 -3.46
CA ILE A 235 -1.65 -16.79 -4.03
C ILE A 235 -2.53 -18.02 -4.20
N CYS A 236 -2.54 -18.59 -5.40
CA CYS A 236 -3.26 -19.81 -5.73
C CYS A 236 -2.31 -21.01 -5.75
N VAL A 237 -2.50 -21.94 -4.81
CA VAL A 237 -1.84 -23.25 -4.82
C VAL A 237 -2.88 -24.27 -5.27
N GLN A 238 -2.70 -24.81 -6.48
CA GLN A 238 -3.67 -25.69 -7.10
C GLN A 238 -3.48 -27.14 -6.67
N PRO A 239 -4.57 -27.94 -6.55
CA PRO A 239 -4.45 -29.38 -6.36
C PRO A 239 -4.08 -30.07 -7.69
N GLU A 240 -3.24 -31.08 -7.62
CA GLU A 240 -3.09 -32.01 -8.74
C GLU A 240 -4.33 -32.93 -8.80
N LEU A 241 -5.24 -32.65 -9.74
CA LEU A 241 -6.49 -33.40 -9.91
C LEU A 241 -6.34 -34.49 -10.96
N VAL A 242 -6.79 -35.70 -10.61
CA VAL A 242 -6.93 -36.80 -11.56
C VAL A 242 -8.32 -37.41 -11.40
N ILE A 243 -9.05 -37.58 -12.51
CA ILE A 243 -10.31 -38.29 -12.52
C ILE A 243 -10.02 -39.81 -12.63
N THR A 244 -10.55 -40.56 -11.67
CA THR A 244 -10.51 -42.03 -11.66
C THR A 244 -11.89 -42.59 -11.98
N GLY A 245 -11.91 -43.70 -12.69
CA GLY A 245 -13.13 -44.41 -13.12
C GLY A 245 -12.86 -45.20 -14.38
N ASP A 246 -13.85 -45.98 -14.83
CA ASP A 246 -13.66 -46.79 -16.03
C ASP A 246 -13.68 -45.91 -17.29
N GLY A 247 -12.62 -46.03 -18.09
CA GLY A 247 -12.48 -45.30 -19.37
C GLY A 247 -13.15 -46.02 -20.55
N TYR A 248 -13.72 -47.20 -20.33
CA TYR A 248 -14.47 -47.97 -21.34
C TYR A 248 -15.82 -48.37 -20.76
N VAL A 249 -16.89 -48.00 -21.41
CA VAL A 249 -18.23 -48.22 -20.92
C VAL A 249 -19.15 -48.84 -21.96
N CYS A 250 -20.08 -49.66 -21.51
CA CYS A 250 -21.12 -50.19 -22.35
C CYS A 250 -22.37 -49.30 -22.34
N PRO A 251 -23.18 -49.28 -23.41
CA PRO A 251 -24.46 -48.60 -23.43
C PRO A 251 -25.36 -49.03 -22.26
N GLY A 252 -25.95 -48.05 -21.54
CA GLY A 252 -26.78 -48.29 -20.37
C GLY A 252 -26.05 -48.61 -19.08
N GLU A 253 -24.72 -48.61 -19.10
CA GLU A 253 -23.90 -48.86 -17.91
C GLU A 253 -23.92 -47.65 -16.97
N ILE A 254 -23.91 -47.95 -15.65
CA ILE A 254 -23.80 -46.91 -14.59
C ILE A 254 -22.40 -47.03 -13.98
N VAL A 255 -21.64 -45.93 -14.12
CA VAL A 255 -20.23 -45.90 -13.66
C VAL A 255 -20.04 -44.69 -12.73
N THR A 256 -19.23 -44.89 -11.71
CA THR A 256 -18.84 -43.81 -10.78
C THR A 256 -17.43 -43.33 -11.11
N TYR A 257 -17.29 -42.02 -11.19
CA TYR A 257 -16.03 -41.30 -11.41
C TYR A 257 -15.73 -40.39 -10.21
N CYS A 258 -14.50 -40.41 -9.72
CA CYS A 258 -14.09 -39.65 -8.56
C CYS A 258 -12.80 -38.89 -8.85
N VAL A 259 -12.61 -37.76 -8.17
CA VAL A 259 -11.29 -37.08 -8.17
C VAL A 259 -10.37 -37.69 -7.13
N THR A 260 -9.10 -37.77 -7.45
CA THR A 260 -8.05 -37.98 -6.45
C THR A 260 -7.72 -36.63 -5.79
N ASN A 261 -7.17 -36.66 -4.57
CA ASN A 261 -6.78 -35.48 -3.82
C ASN A 261 -7.95 -34.51 -3.55
N TYR A 262 -9.13 -35.07 -3.28
CA TYR A 262 -10.32 -34.31 -2.91
C TYR A 262 -10.06 -33.43 -1.68
N ASN A 263 -10.37 -32.13 -1.79
CA ASN A 263 -10.36 -31.18 -0.68
C ASN A 263 -11.81 -30.71 -0.42
N PRO A 264 -12.40 -30.97 0.75
CA PRO A 264 -13.78 -30.56 1.05
C PRO A 264 -14.01 -29.06 1.13
N GLU A 265 -12.94 -28.26 1.16
CA GLU A 265 -13.03 -26.79 1.16
C GLU A 265 -13.18 -26.20 -0.25
N PHE A 266 -13.01 -27.05 -1.30
CA PHE A 266 -13.14 -26.62 -2.70
C PHE A 266 -14.53 -26.94 -3.22
N GLU A 267 -15.02 -26.10 -4.13
CA GLU A 267 -16.19 -26.37 -4.93
C GLU A 267 -15.82 -27.17 -6.18
N TYR A 268 -16.59 -28.22 -6.51
CA TYR A 268 -16.33 -29.08 -7.66
C TYR A 268 -17.48 -29.03 -8.65
N GLU A 269 -17.19 -28.56 -9.85
CA GLU A 269 -18.14 -28.50 -10.96
C GLU A 269 -17.83 -29.61 -11.98
N TRP A 270 -18.69 -30.60 -12.07
CA TRP A 270 -18.57 -31.72 -12.99
C TRP A 270 -19.35 -31.45 -14.28
N VAL A 271 -18.74 -31.75 -15.41
CA VAL A 271 -19.35 -31.62 -16.73
C VAL A 271 -19.09 -32.88 -17.58
N ILE A 272 -20.13 -33.34 -18.26
CA ILE A 272 -20.04 -34.37 -19.29
C ILE A 272 -20.42 -33.71 -20.62
N ASN A 273 -19.52 -33.81 -21.62
CA ASN A 273 -19.75 -33.13 -22.88
C ASN A 273 -20.84 -33.82 -23.74
N ASN A 274 -20.96 -35.14 -23.67
CA ASN A 274 -21.97 -35.94 -24.41
C ASN A 274 -22.12 -37.34 -23.81
N GLY A 275 -23.14 -38.08 -24.21
CA GLY A 275 -23.26 -39.54 -24.09
C GLY A 275 -23.59 -40.08 -22.71
N GLY A 276 -23.65 -39.25 -21.69
CA GLY A 276 -23.94 -39.64 -20.32
C GLY A 276 -24.83 -38.64 -19.60
N THR A 277 -25.48 -39.11 -18.56
CA THR A 277 -26.31 -38.28 -17.65
C THR A 277 -25.79 -38.47 -16.23
N ILE A 278 -25.46 -37.37 -15.54
CA ILE A 278 -25.07 -37.41 -14.11
C ILE A 278 -26.38 -37.69 -13.32
N ILE A 279 -26.40 -38.84 -12.66
CA ILE A 279 -27.57 -39.27 -11.85
C ILE A 279 -27.36 -39.02 -10.35
N SER A 280 -26.12 -38.85 -9.90
CA SER A 280 -25.80 -38.39 -8.55
C SER A 280 -24.42 -37.70 -8.49
N THR A 281 -24.27 -36.82 -7.49
CA THR A 281 -22.99 -36.18 -7.17
C THR A 281 -22.81 -36.09 -5.66
N THR A 282 -21.56 -36.26 -5.20
CA THR A 282 -21.15 -36.12 -3.79
C THR A 282 -20.08 -35.02 -3.61
N GLY A 283 -19.80 -34.23 -4.62
CA GLY A 283 -18.63 -33.33 -4.67
C GLY A 283 -17.40 -34.09 -5.14
N GLU A 284 -16.88 -35.04 -4.36
CA GLU A 284 -15.75 -35.91 -4.70
C GLU A 284 -16.01 -36.80 -5.92
N CYS A 285 -17.24 -37.32 -6.06
CA CYS A 285 -17.60 -38.27 -7.10
C CYS A 285 -18.91 -37.90 -7.80
N ILE A 286 -19.01 -38.32 -9.06
CA ILE A 286 -20.27 -38.37 -9.82
C ILE A 286 -20.58 -39.80 -10.22
N THR A 287 -21.88 -40.12 -10.31
CA THR A 287 -22.34 -41.37 -10.94
C THR A 287 -23.02 -40.99 -12.25
N VAL A 288 -22.61 -41.68 -13.33
CA VAL A 288 -23.04 -41.39 -14.70
C VAL A 288 -23.76 -42.60 -15.25
N GLU A 289 -24.92 -42.41 -15.81
CA GLU A 289 -25.66 -43.39 -16.64
C GLU A 289 -25.33 -43.09 -18.12
N TRP A 290 -24.67 -44.07 -18.81
CA TRP A 290 -24.29 -43.90 -20.19
C TRP A 290 -25.43 -44.28 -21.13
N GLN A 291 -25.54 -43.53 -22.25
CA GLN A 291 -26.64 -43.70 -23.21
C GLN A 291 -26.58 -45.03 -23.93
N GLU A 292 -27.70 -45.55 -24.40
CA GLU A 292 -27.81 -46.83 -25.12
C GLU A 292 -27.26 -46.76 -26.54
N GLU A 293 -26.99 -45.59 -27.11
CA GLU A 293 -26.44 -45.42 -28.47
C GLU A 293 -24.92 -45.41 -28.45
N PRO A 294 -24.24 -46.19 -29.32
CA PRO A 294 -22.77 -46.16 -29.42
C PRO A 294 -22.31 -44.85 -30.00
N GLY A 295 -21.42 -44.20 -29.33
CA GLY A 295 -20.78 -42.98 -29.77
C GLY A 295 -19.59 -42.68 -28.84
N GLY A 296 -18.61 -42.00 -29.27
CA GLY A 296 -17.45 -41.63 -28.45
C GLY A 296 -16.34 -41.11 -29.34
N PRO A 297 -15.25 -40.63 -28.82
CA PRO A 297 -14.97 -40.51 -27.37
C PRO A 297 -15.83 -39.46 -26.68
N PHE A 298 -16.26 -39.74 -25.46
CA PHE A 298 -16.90 -38.83 -24.55
C PHE A 298 -15.85 -38.22 -23.62
N GLN A 299 -16.15 -37.09 -23.01
CA GLN A 299 -15.23 -36.47 -22.06
C GLN A 299 -15.98 -36.08 -20.79
N ILE A 300 -15.42 -36.48 -19.67
CA ILE A 300 -15.78 -36.00 -18.34
C ILE A 300 -14.74 -34.96 -17.97
N SER A 301 -15.18 -33.83 -17.44
CA SER A 301 -14.32 -32.82 -16.85
C SER A 301 -14.81 -32.44 -15.47
N VAL A 302 -13.87 -32.04 -14.62
CA VAL A 302 -14.13 -31.46 -13.33
C VAL A 302 -13.30 -30.18 -13.19
N ASN A 303 -13.92 -29.16 -12.66
CA ASN A 303 -13.30 -27.91 -12.25
C ASN A 303 -13.32 -27.84 -10.73
N ALA A 304 -12.17 -27.77 -10.08
CA ALA A 304 -12.06 -27.50 -8.66
C ALA A 304 -11.75 -26.02 -8.44
N ILE A 305 -12.59 -25.37 -7.67
CA ILE A 305 -12.54 -23.92 -7.39
C ILE A 305 -12.16 -23.74 -5.92
N ALA A 306 -10.94 -23.23 -5.65
CA ALA A 306 -10.48 -22.93 -4.31
C ALA A 306 -10.96 -21.54 -3.85
N CYS A 307 -10.90 -20.55 -4.74
CA CYS A 307 -11.39 -19.18 -4.56
C CYS A 307 -11.56 -18.51 -5.92
N ALA A 308 -12.06 -17.29 -5.94
CA ALA A 308 -12.22 -16.52 -7.18
C ALA A 308 -10.88 -16.40 -7.94
N GLY A 309 -10.83 -16.96 -9.14
CA GLY A 309 -9.64 -16.97 -10.00
C GLY A 309 -8.67 -18.13 -9.78
N CYS A 310 -8.86 -18.99 -8.76
CA CYS A 310 -8.04 -20.15 -8.49
C CYS A 310 -8.78 -21.44 -8.87
N ASN A 311 -8.63 -21.89 -10.11
CA ASN A 311 -9.35 -23.00 -10.69
C ASN A 311 -8.38 -24.05 -11.26
N THR A 312 -8.65 -25.32 -10.98
CA THR A 312 -7.91 -26.45 -11.56
C THR A 312 -8.86 -27.38 -12.29
N TYR A 313 -8.45 -27.85 -13.47
CA TYR A 313 -9.24 -28.71 -14.33
C TYR A 313 -8.60 -30.09 -14.49
N ALA A 314 -9.43 -31.13 -14.43
CA ALA A 314 -9.03 -32.47 -14.87
C ALA A 314 -10.00 -32.99 -15.94
N TYR A 315 -9.50 -33.85 -16.79
CA TYR A 315 -10.25 -34.46 -17.91
C TYR A 315 -10.03 -35.96 -17.99
N LEU A 316 -11.08 -36.68 -18.30
CA LEU A 316 -11.04 -38.11 -18.61
C LEU A 316 -11.80 -38.37 -19.92
N ASN A 317 -11.15 -39.05 -20.87
CA ASN A 317 -11.83 -39.54 -22.07
C ASN A 317 -12.41 -40.90 -21.78
N VAL A 318 -13.68 -41.10 -22.18
CA VAL A 318 -14.41 -42.37 -22.04
C VAL A 318 -14.82 -42.88 -23.43
N TYR A 319 -14.64 -44.15 -23.65
CA TYR A 319 -14.82 -44.81 -24.95
C TYR A 319 -15.87 -45.91 -24.92
#